data_5e91df92f4f621ba3bfdd53b31f3f0bd
#
_entry.id   5e91df92f4f621ba3bfdd53b31f3f0bd
#
_cell.length_a   1.000
_cell.length_b   1.000
_cell.length_c   1.000
_cell.angle_alpha   90.00
_cell.angle_beta   90.00
_cell.angle_gamma   90.00
#
_symmetry.space_group_name_H-M   'P 1'
#
loop_
_entity.id
_entity.type
_entity.pdbx_description
1 polymer ?
#
loop_
_entity_poly.entity_id
_entity_poly.type
_entity_poly.pdbx_seq_one_letter_code
_entity_poly.pdbx_strand_id
1 'polypeptide(L)'
;MRKKVLFPVLIVLSVLIIAVIIFCLLIRNLNGSSDKMPTGRNEAETYLLSLDTFNGAAGLDLSTRDFSDVSLEVLAQVLYDSKTLWPDASKLPKGFSPEVWLTTAKAHGAGLDNLHQVGITGKGISIAIFDKPINENHKEFSDRLVYIKTDCVGRFDVLHFHGISCASVIAGSTCGVAPEVNLFYFAVPDSTENFSNYCKAMDELIEFNRMLPQDQKIRLVSISDGLTEEGSQWEKWQTALNKAEQEGIAVNYSNELIKWDIAYGGCPPYNDINNPKNFIPEHYVKGMRIPKNLTFTPSSYRTTAANEGDDAYRYWPEGGFSWSIAYVSGLSALAYQVNPDITYEEIVDLLCETKLSDKDSFGLINPE
;
A
#
# COMPACT_ATOMS: atom_id res chain seq x y z
N MET A 1 -7.37 -54.18 -8.92
CA MET A 1 -6.34 -53.61 -9.82
C MET A 1 -6.20 -52.05 -9.69
N ARG A 2 -6.07 -51.51 -8.47
CA ARG A 2 -5.94 -50.03 -8.27
C ARG A 2 -4.69 -49.57 -7.49
N LYS A 3 -3.75 -50.50 -7.18
CA LYS A 3 -2.54 -50.15 -6.37
C LYS A 3 -1.26 -49.92 -7.17
N LYS A 4 -1.26 -50.03 -8.51
CA LYS A 4 -0.05 -49.91 -9.33
C LYS A 4 0.22 -48.52 -9.96
N VAL A 5 -0.70 -47.58 -9.83
CA VAL A 5 -0.55 -46.24 -10.46
C VAL A 5 -0.15 -45.17 -9.44
N LEU A 6 -0.36 -45.42 -8.13
CA LEU A 6 -0.10 -44.39 -7.11
C LEU A 6 1.39 -44.20 -6.80
N PHE A 7 2.20 -45.24 -6.97
CA PHE A 7 3.64 -45.21 -6.63
C PHE A 7 4.48 -44.31 -7.63
N PRO A 8 4.30 -44.42 -8.95
CA PRO A 8 5.02 -43.53 -9.87
C PRO A 8 4.56 -42.06 -9.79
N VAL A 9 3.28 -41.77 -9.47
CA VAL A 9 2.78 -40.40 -9.30
C VAL A 9 3.38 -39.73 -8.07
N LEU A 10 3.53 -40.43 -6.96
CA LEU A 10 4.20 -39.94 -5.75
C LEU A 10 5.69 -39.65 -5.97
N ILE A 11 6.39 -40.46 -6.76
CA ILE A 11 7.80 -40.21 -7.12
C ILE A 11 7.93 -38.98 -8.02
N VAL A 12 7.05 -38.80 -8.99
CA VAL A 12 7.06 -37.62 -9.88
C VAL A 12 6.76 -36.34 -9.08
N LEU A 13 5.79 -36.38 -8.15
CA LEU A 13 5.51 -35.24 -7.27
C LEU A 13 6.69 -34.88 -6.34
N SER A 14 7.33 -35.90 -5.75
CA SER A 14 8.49 -35.66 -4.88
C SER A 14 9.69 -35.11 -5.66
N VAL A 15 9.93 -35.55 -6.90
CA VAL A 15 10.98 -35.01 -7.76
C VAL A 15 10.68 -33.58 -8.19
N LEU A 16 9.41 -33.24 -8.48
CA LEU A 16 8.97 -31.87 -8.78
C LEU A 16 9.14 -30.94 -7.56
N ILE A 17 8.75 -31.38 -6.37
CA ILE A 17 8.94 -30.60 -5.14
C ILE A 17 10.43 -30.36 -4.86
N ILE A 18 11.27 -31.37 -5.02
CA ILE A 18 12.73 -31.24 -4.84
C ILE A 18 13.30 -30.30 -5.94
N ALA A 19 12.85 -30.40 -7.18
CA ALA A 19 13.27 -29.48 -8.25
C ALA A 19 12.87 -28.03 -7.98
N VAL A 20 11.66 -27.78 -7.44
CA VAL A 20 11.20 -26.45 -7.03
C VAL A 20 12.04 -25.94 -5.85
N ILE A 21 12.32 -26.77 -4.86
CA ILE A 21 13.18 -26.39 -3.72
C ILE A 21 14.60 -26.06 -4.20
N ILE A 22 15.18 -26.90 -5.08
CA ILE A 22 16.50 -26.64 -5.65
C ILE A 22 16.48 -25.37 -6.50
N PHE A 23 15.43 -25.14 -7.28
CA PHE A 23 15.25 -23.93 -8.08
C PHE A 23 15.12 -22.68 -7.20
N CYS A 24 14.33 -22.73 -6.14
CA CYS A 24 14.24 -21.66 -5.14
C CYS A 24 15.57 -21.42 -4.42
N LEU A 25 16.32 -22.48 -4.08
CA LEU A 25 17.66 -22.37 -3.49
C LEU A 25 18.70 -21.84 -4.50
N LEU A 26 18.58 -22.18 -5.77
CA LEU A 26 19.44 -21.65 -6.86
C LEU A 26 19.10 -20.19 -7.14
N ILE A 27 17.82 -19.79 -7.17
CA ILE A 27 17.43 -18.40 -7.27
C ILE A 27 17.91 -17.61 -6.04
N ARG A 28 17.78 -18.16 -4.85
CA ARG A 28 18.32 -17.54 -3.63
C ARG A 28 19.85 -17.41 -3.66
N ASN A 29 20.57 -18.37 -4.26
CA ASN A 29 22.02 -18.29 -4.49
C ASN A 29 22.38 -17.41 -5.68
N LEU A 30 21.53 -17.27 -6.72
CA LEU A 30 21.74 -16.37 -7.86
C LEU A 30 21.37 -14.92 -7.51
N ASN A 31 20.36 -14.71 -6.66
CA ASN A 31 20.06 -13.41 -6.05
C ASN A 31 21.01 -13.07 -4.88
N GLY A 32 21.75 -14.04 -4.36
CA GLY A 32 22.95 -13.91 -3.56
C GLY A 32 24.19 -13.61 -4.42
N SER A 33 24.03 -13.04 -5.63
CA SER A 33 25.16 -12.47 -6.34
C SER A 33 25.68 -11.31 -5.47
N SER A 34 26.87 -11.49 -4.98
CA SER A 34 27.71 -10.52 -4.37
C SER A 34 27.79 -9.23 -5.23
N ASP A 35 26.78 -8.36 -5.16
CA ASP A 35 27.09 -6.96 -5.17
C ASP A 35 28.00 -6.80 -3.97
N LYS A 36 29.29 -6.64 -4.20
CA LYS A 36 30.29 -6.35 -3.19
C LYS A 36 29.69 -5.27 -2.32
N MET A 37 29.33 -5.63 -1.07
CA MET A 37 28.94 -4.61 -0.08
C MET A 37 30.01 -3.53 -0.16
N PRO A 38 29.64 -2.24 -0.22
CA PRO A 38 30.62 -1.17 -0.20
C PRO A 38 31.55 -1.43 0.98
N THR A 39 32.83 -1.60 0.70
CA THR A 39 33.87 -1.74 1.72
C THR A 39 33.88 -0.45 2.51
N GLY A 40 33.34 -0.46 3.75
CA GLY A 40 33.28 0.71 4.61
C GLY A 40 32.06 0.85 5.51
N ARG A 41 31.07 -0.05 5.44
CA ARG A 41 29.92 -0.03 6.36
C ARG A 41 30.33 -0.49 7.75
N ASN A 42 29.86 0.23 8.77
CA ASN A 42 30.04 -0.19 10.14
C ASN A 42 29.16 -1.39 10.52
N GLU A 43 29.43 -2.03 11.67
CA GLU A 43 28.66 -3.19 12.13
C GLU A 43 27.18 -2.89 12.35
N ALA A 44 26.86 -1.69 12.83
CA ALA A 44 25.49 -1.26 13.09
C ALA A 44 24.67 -1.08 11.80
N GLU A 45 25.24 -0.52 10.74
CA GLU A 45 24.60 -0.45 9.41
C GLU A 45 24.37 -1.84 8.83
N THR A 46 25.39 -2.72 8.93
CA THR A 46 25.26 -4.10 8.45
C THR A 46 24.15 -4.84 9.18
N TYR A 47 24.02 -4.63 10.49
CA TYR A 47 22.94 -5.21 11.27
C TYR A 47 21.57 -4.71 10.80
N LEU A 48 21.35 -3.41 10.69
CA LEU A 48 20.07 -2.83 10.28
C LEU A 48 19.64 -3.32 8.89
N LEU A 49 20.57 -3.39 7.94
CA LEU A 49 20.31 -3.87 6.59
C LEU A 49 20.15 -5.39 6.49
N SER A 50 20.49 -6.14 7.53
CA SER A 50 20.23 -7.57 7.62
C SER A 50 18.84 -7.92 8.15
N LEU A 51 18.09 -6.93 8.66
CA LEU A 51 16.74 -7.14 9.14
C LEU A 51 15.81 -7.54 7.98
N ASP A 52 14.80 -8.31 8.30
CA ASP A 52 13.79 -8.75 7.34
C ASP A 52 13.04 -7.55 6.71
N THR A 53 12.77 -7.59 5.41
CA THR A 53 12.15 -6.46 4.69
C THR A 53 10.70 -6.20 5.09
N PHE A 54 9.98 -7.20 5.62
CA PHE A 54 8.58 -7.05 6.01
C PHE A 54 8.37 -6.72 7.48
N ASN A 55 9.30 -7.17 8.35
CA ASN A 55 9.20 -6.93 9.78
C ASN A 55 10.20 -5.88 10.26
N GLY A 56 11.36 -5.78 9.61
CA GLY A 56 12.38 -4.80 9.94
C GLY A 56 12.75 -4.82 11.42
N ALA A 57 12.71 -3.65 12.02
CA ALA A 57 12.91 -3.43 13.45
C ALA A 57 11.59 -3.35 14.26
N ALA A 58 10.43 -3.60 13.63
CA ALA A 58 9.14 -3.46 14.31
C ALA A 58 9.07 -4.34 15.58
N GLY A 59 8.74 -3.72 16.71
CA GLY A 59 8.65 -4.36 18.02
C GLY A 59 9.98 -4.84 18.62
N LEU A 60 11.13 -4.59 18.00
CA LEU A 60 12.42 -5.01 18.53
C LEU A 60 12.89 -4.07 19.66
N ASP A 61 13.63 -4.64 20.60
CA ASP A 61 14.40 -3.90 21.59
C ASP A 61 15.84 -3.66 21.09
N LEU A 62 16.10 -2.42 20.65
CA LEU A 62 17.38 -1.93 20.18
C LEU A 62 18.09 -1.03 21.21
N SER A 63 17.55 -0.87 22.42
CA SER A 63 17.97 0.10 23.43
C SER A 63 19.43 0.00 23.86
N THR A 64 20.00 -1.21 23.74
CA THR A 64 21.41 -1.46 24.12
C THR A 64 22.44 -1.18 23.02
N ARG A 65 21.96 -0.95 21.79
CA ARG A 65 22.82 -0.74 20.61
C ARG A 65 23.31 0.69 20.49
N ASP A 66 24.34 0.89 19.67
CA ASP A 66 24.86 2.20 19.29
C ASP A 66 24.74 2.36 17.77
N PHE A 67 24.01 3.37 17.34
CA PHE A 67 23.76 3.72 15.95
C PHE A 67 24.28 5.13 15.60
N SER A 68 25.08 5.75 16.49
CA SER A 68 25.54 7.13 16.34
C SER A 68 26.28 7.41 15.02
N ASP A 69 26.94 6.39 14.47
CA ASP A 69 27.71 6.46 13.23
C ASP A 69 26.94 5.90 12.01
N VAL A 70 25.64 5.58 12.16
CA VAL A 70 24.80 5.10 11.05
C VAL A 70 24.32 6.27 10.21
N SER A 71 24.37 6.14 8.89
CA SER A 71 23.88 7.18 7.98
C SER A 71 22.35 7.30 8.01
N LEU A 72 21.81 8.49 7.74
CA LEU A 72 20.36 8.72 7.65
C LEU A 72 19.74 7.94 6.48
N GLU A 73 20.49 7.74 5.40
CA GLU A 73 20.10 6.96 4.25
C GLU A 73 19.83 5.49 4.63
N VAL A 74 20.69 4.89 5.46
CA VAL A 74 20.49 3.53 5.96
C VAL A 74 19.27 3.46 6.89
N LEU A 75 19.15 4.40 7.83
CA LEU A 75 18.00 4.46 8.74
C LEU A 75 16.67 4.65 8.00
N ALA A 76 16.67 5.42 6.92
CA ALA A 76 15.47 5.61 6.10
C ALA A 76 15.01 4.32 5.40
N GLN A 77 15.91 3.33 5.24
CA GLN A 77 15.57 2.02 4.69
C GLN A 77 15.13 0.99 5.75
N VAL A 78 15.06 1.39 7.01
CA VAL A 78 14.67 0.48 8.10
C VAL A 78 13.20 0.62 8.41
N LEU A 79 12.42 -0.44 8.21
CA LEU A 79 11.06 -0.54 8.71
C LEU A 79 11.08 -0.63 10.24
N TYR A 80 10.27 0.17 10.90
CA TYR A 80 10.07 0.14 12.36
C TYR A 80 8.67 0.62 12.74
N ASP A 81 8.28 0.42 13.97
CA ASP A 81 6.97 0.83 14.48
C ASP A 81 7.06 1.64 15.78
N SER A 82 5.91 2.10 16.26
CA SER A 82 5.78 2.84 17.52
C SER A 82 6.12 2.01 18.77
N LYS A 83 6.36 0.71 18.62
CA LYS A 83 6.75 -0.21 19.72
C LYS A 83 8.22 -0.59 19.68
N THR A 84 8.95 -0.21 18.64
CA THR A 84 10.39 -0.40 18.56
C THR A 84 11.08 0.42 19.67
N LEU A 85 11.87 -0.23 20.51
CA LEU A 85 12.62 0.42 21.58
C LEU A 85 13.99 0.84 21.04
N TRP A 86 14.17 2.11 20.77
CA TRP A 86 15.41 2.69 20.30
C TRP A 86 16.35 3.05 21.47
N PRO A 87 17.67 3.16 21.27
CA PRO A 87 18.59 3.64 22.29
C PRO A 87 18.42 5.13 22.58
N ASP A 88 19.08 5.60 23.64
CA ASP A 88 19.13 7.03 23.99
C ASP A 88 19.62 7.88 22.80
N ALA A 89 19.14 9.11 22.72
CA ALA A 89 19.48 10.05 21.63
C ALA A 89 20.99 10.26 21.42
N SER A 90 21.81 10.07 22.46
CA SER A 90 23.29 10.13 22.35
C SER A 90 23.93 9.00 21.53
N LYS A 91 23.18 7.93 21.32
CA LYS A 91 23.54 6.76 20.52
C LYS A 91 22.84 6.71 19.16
N LEU A 92 22.15 7.78 18.80
CA LEU A 92 21.51 7.95 17.50
C LEU A 92 22.24 9.03 16.69
N PRO A 93 22.28 8.93 15.36
CA PRO A 93 22.94 9.95 14.54
C PRO A 93 22.17 11.27 14.57
N LYS A 94 22.89 12.36 14.41
CA LYS A 94 22.27 13.68 14.32
C LYS A 94 21.30 13.74 13.14
N GLY A 95 20.07 14.16 13.41
CA GLY A 95 19.00 14.25 12.40
C GLY A 95 18.05 13.07 12.37
N PHE A 96 18.32 11.99 13.13
CA PHE A 96 17.39 10.90 13.33
C PHE A 96 16.73 10.98 14.69
N SER A 97 15.41 10.99 14.68
CA SER A 97 14.55 10.78 15.84
C SER A 97 13.41 9.88 15.41
N PRO A 98 13.30 8.66 15.93
CA PRO A 98 12.27 7.70 15.51
C PRO A 98 10.84 8.27 15.60
N GLU A 99 10.51 8.95 16.68
CA GLU A 99 9.20 9.55 16.91
C GLU A 99 8.91 10.70 15.93
N VAL A 100 9.92 11.54 15.67
CA VAL A 100 9.80 12.64 14.70
C VAL A 100 9.60 12.07 13.30
N TRP A 101 10.37 11.06 12.91
CA TRP A 101 10.23 10.44 11.61
C TRP A 101 8.88 9.73 11.44
N LEU A 102 8.41 8.99 12.46
CA LEU A 102 7.05 8.42 12.46
C LEU A 102 5.99 9.50 12.25
N THR A 103 6.18 10.67 12.82
CA THR A 103 5.22 11.78 12.71
C THR A 103 5.32 12.48 11.35
N THR A 104 6.52 12.84 10.91
CA THR A 104 6.72 13.56 9.65
C THR A 104 6.40 12.71 8.43
N ALA A 105 6.64 11.39 8.49
CA ALA A 105 6.31 10.46 7.42
C ALA A 105 4.80 10.17 7.28
N LYS A 106 3.94 10.75 8.14
CA LYS A 106 2.49 10.77 7.92
C LYS A 106 2.08 11.81 6.89
N ALA A 107 2.84 12.89 6.75
CA ALA A 107 2.56 13.95 5.79
C ALA A 107 2.61 13.43 4.35
N HIS A 108 1.82 14.02 3.49
CA HIS A 108 1.69 13.57 2.10
C HIS A 108 2.60 14.32 1.14
N GLY A 109 2.92 15.58 1.45
CA GLY A 109 3.60 16.48 0.53
C GLY A 109 2.78 16.78 -0.72
N ALA A 110 3.45 17.19 -1.79
CA ALA A 110 2.81 17.41 -3.10
C ALA A 110 1.60 18.38 -3.08
N GLY A 111 1.54 19.35 -2.15
CA GLY A 111 0.46 20.32 -2.05
C GLY A 111 -0.81 19.83 -1.35
N LEU A 112 -0.93 18.58 -0.95
CA LEU A 112 -2.15 18.03 -0.37
C LEU A 112 -2.61 18.79 0.88
N ASP A 113 -1.66 19.27 1.70
CA ASP A 113 -1.99 20.07 2.88
C ASP A 113 -2.72 21.37 2.54
N ASN A 114 -2.47 21.95 1.36
CA ASN A 114 -3.17 23.15 0.89
C ASN A 114 -4.66 22.87 0.62
N LEU A 115 -4.95 21.70 0.02
CA LEU A 115 -6.32 21.25 -0.22
C LEU A 115 -7.07 21.05 1.11
N HIS A 116 -6.43 20.39 2.08
CA HIS A 116 -7.02 20.19 3.40
C HIS A 116 -7.30 21.52 4.11
N GLN A 117 -6.40 22.51 4.03
CA GLN A 117 -6.58 23.83 4.63
C GLN A 117 -7.80 24.58 4.07
N VAL A 118 -8.17 24.36 2.81
CA VAL A 118 -9.36 24.97 2.20
C VAL A 118 -10.60 24.08 2.29
N GLY A 119 -10.53 22.98 3.05
CA GLY A 119 -11.66 22.10 3.35
C GLY A 119 -11.94 21.02 2.31
N ILE A 120 -11.00 20.77 1.38
CA ILE A 120 -11.08 19.66 0.44
C ILE A 120 -10.42 18.45 1.12
N THR A 121 -11.24 17.63 1.81
CA THR A 121 -10.82 16.58 2.74
C THR A 121 -11.51 15.22 2.48
N GLY A 122 -12.31 15.13 1.40
CA GLY A 122 -13.16 13.97 1.12
C GLY A 122 -14.48 13.97 1.89
N LYS A 123 -14.80 15.06 2.59
CA LYS A 123 -16.02 15.18 3.41
C LYS A 123 -17.29 14.97 2.58
N GLY A 124 -18.17 14.10 3.08
CA GLY A 124 -19.42 13.76 2.42
C GLY A 124 -19.28 12.74 1.28
N ILE A 125 -18.06 12.29 0.99
CA ILE A 125 -17.80 11.24 -0.01
C ILE A 125 -17.66 9.90 0.70
N SER A 126 -18.18 8.84 0.08
CA SER A 126 -18.09 7.46 0.56
C SER A 126 -17.22 6.63 -0.38
N ILE A 127 -16.22 5.95 0.20
CA ILE A 127 -15.33 5.01 -0.50
C ILE A 127 -15.38 3.65 0.20
N ALA A 128 -15.34 2.58 -0.59
CA ALA A 128 -15.15 1.23 -0.08
C ALA A 128 -13.70 0.76 -0.24
N ILE A 129 -13.29 -0.15 0.63
CA ILE A 129 -12.04 -0.92 0.52
C ILE A 129 -12.39 -2.41 0.57
N PHE A 130 -11.76 -3.20 -0.31
CA PHE A 130 -11.71 -4.65 -0.16
C PHE A 130 -10.28 -5.04 0.18
N ASP A 131 -10.07 -5.54 1.40
CA ASP A 131 -8.76 -5.98 1.87
C ASP A 131 -8.92 -6.94 3.07
N LYS A 132 -7.81 -7.46 3.57
CA LYS A 132 -7.73 -8.38 4.70
C LYS A 132 -8.24 -7.75 5.99
N PRO A 133 -8.70 -8.56 6.98
CA PRO A 133 -9.19 -8.05 8.26
C PRO A 133 -8.22 -7.11 8.97
N ILE A 134 -8.75 -6.07 9.60
CA ILE A 134 -8.00 -5.01 10.29
C ILE A 134 -8.48 -4.79 11.72
N ASN A 135 -7.70 -4.06 12.51
CA ASN A 135 -8.18 -3.48 13.77
C ASN A 135 -9.12 -2.30 13.47
N GLU A 136 -10.43 -2.54 13.57
CA GLU A 136 -11.47 -1.55 13.29
C GLU A 136 -11.53 -0.39 14.31
N ASN A 137 -10.88 -0.56 15.48
CA ASN A 137 -10.89 0.44 16.55
C ASN A 137 -9.75 1.46 16.43
N HIS A 138 -8.92 1.38 15.37
CA HIS A 138 -7.79 2.28 15.24
C HIS A 138 -8.25 3.74 15.09
N LYS A 139 -7.64 4.64 15.86
CA LYS A 139 -8.04 6.06 15.99
C LYS A 139 -7.98 6.88 14.70
N GLU A 140 -7.25 6.41 13.70
CA GLU A 140 -7.14 7.10 12.41
C GLU A 140 -8.47 7.14 11.65
N PHE A 141 -9.39 6.20 11.88
CA PHE A 141 -10.61 6.09 11.08
C PHE A 141 -11.82 5.49 11.81
N SER A 142 -11.68 5.02 13.07
CA SER A 142 -12.75 4.30 13.78
C SER A 142 -14.05 5.10 13.93
N ASP A 143 -13.98 6.42 13.92
CA ASP A 143 -15.13 7.34 14.01
C ASP A 143 -15.92 7.47 12.69
N ARG A 144 -15.34 7.04 11.57
CA ARG A 144 -15.90 7.14 10.21
C ARG A 144 -15.95 5.80 9.48
N LEU A 145 -15.56 4.73 10.16
CA LEU A 145 -15.47 3.39 9.59
C LEU A 145 -16.78 2.63 9.73
N VAL A 146 -17.31 2.13 8.63
CA VAL A 146 -18.28 1.05 8.61
C VAL A 146 -17.57 -0.23 8.23
N TYR A 147 -17.33 -1.09 9.21
CA TYR A 147 -16.62 -2.36 9.01
C TYR A 147 -17.60 -3.48 8.69
N ILE A 148 -17.41 -4.14 7.57
CA ILE A 148 -18.25 -5.23 7.07
C ILE A 148 -17.38 -6.47 6.93
N LYS A 149 -17.65 -7.47 7.73
CA LYS A 149 -17.04 -8.78 7.57
C LYS A 149 -17.82 -9.55 6.53
N THR A 150 -17.28 -9.72 5.33
CA THR A 150 -17.94 -10.45 4.26
C THR A 150 -18.12 -11.92 4.60
N ASP A 151 -19.07 -12.58 3.97
CA ASP A 151 -19.30 -14.03 4.13
C ASP A 151 -18.10 -14.89 3.69
N CYS A 152 -17.12 -14.26 3.00
CA CYS A 152 -15.89 -14.92 2.59
C CYS A 152 -14.88 -15.06 3.73
N VAL A 153 -14.95 -14.23 4.77
CA VAL A 153 -13.98 -14.21 5.89
C VAL A 153 -14.25 -15.37 6.83
N GLY A 154 -13.31 -16.30 6.90
CA GLY A 154 -13.39 -17.47 7.75
C GLY A 154 -13.05 -17.20 9.21
N ARG A 155 -13.21 -18.25 10.04
CA ARG A 155 -12.92 -18.20 11.49
C ARG A 155 -11.42 -17.99 11.80
N PHE A 156 -10.56 -18.36 10.86
CA PHE A 156 -9.09 -18.34 11.02
C PHE A 156 -8.40 -17.16 10.34
N ASP A 157 -9.18 -16.28 9.68
CA ASP A 157 -8.61 -15.09 9.10
C ASP A 157 -8.22 -14.12 10.22
N VAL A 158 -6.95 -13.72 10.20
CA VAL A 158 -6.33 -12.87 11.21
C VAL A 158 -6.12 -11.45 10.68
N LEU A 159 -5.91 -10.51 11.59
CA LEU A 159 -5.54 -9.13 11.23
C LEU A 159 -4.26 -9.13 10.40
N HIS A 160 -4.24 -8.33 9.36
CA HIS A 160 -3.10 -8.22 8.46
C HIS A 160 -2.67 -6.77 8.28
N PHE A 161 -1.35 -6.53 8.24
CA PHE A 161 -0.78 -5.17 8.14
C PHE A 161 -1.22 -4.43 6.87
N HIS A 162 -1.50 -5.16 5.79
CA HIS A 162 -1.77 -4.59 4.48
C HIS A 162 -3.05 -3.75 4.45
N GLY A 163 -4.18 -4.30 4.88
CA GLY A 163 -5.46 -3.62 4.82
C GLY A 163 -5.52 -2.37 5.70
N ILE A 164 -4.98 -2.43 6.92
CA ILE A 164 -4.97 -1.28 7.82
C ILE A 164 -4.08 -0.15 7.28
N SER A 165 -2.97 -0.49 6.63
CA SER A 165 -2.11 0.48 5.97
C SER A 165 -2.83 1.17 4.82
N CYS A 166 -3.49 0.40 3.91
CA CYS A 166 -4.28 0.95 2.81
C CYS A 166 -5.42 1.84 3.33
N ALA A 167 -6.17 1.39 4.33
CA ALA A 167 -7.24 2.17 4.95
C ALA A 167 -6.73 3.50 5.50
N SER A 168 -5.58 3.49 6.19
CA SER A 168 -5.00 4.71 6.76
C SER A 168 -4.45 5.66 5.70
N VAL A 169 -3.92 5.17 4.59
CA VAL A 169 -3.49 6.01 3.45
C VAL A 169 -4.67 6.68 2.77
N ILE A 170 -5.82 6.01 2.66
CA ILE A 170 -7.03 6.64 2.12
C ILE A 170 -7.63 7.64 3.11
N ALA A 171 -7.95 7.17 4.32
CA ALA A 171 -8.92 7.80 5.22
C ALA A 171 -8.36 8.17 6.59
N GLY A 172 -7.07 7.95 6.86
CA GLY A 172 -6.49 8.29 8.15
C GLY A 172 -6.64 9.76 8.48
N SER A 173 -7.03 10.08 9.71
CA SER A 173 -7.21 11.46 10.18
C SER A 173 -5.91 12.27 10.20
N THR A 174 -4.76 11.60 10.37
CA THR A 174 -3.43 12.23 10.38
C THR A 174 -2.49 11.76 9.27
N CYS A 175 -2.79 10.66 8.60
CA CYS A 175 -1.97 10.07 7.56
C CYS A 175 -2.76 9.74 6.27
N GLY A 176 -4.04 10.14 6.17
CA GLY A 176 -4.91 9.87 5.05
C GLY A 176 -4.96 11.00 4.03
N VAL A 177 -5.10 10.62 2.76
CA VAL A 177 -5.30 11.56 1.64
C VAL A 177 -6.65 12.25 1.74
N ALA A 178 -7.69 11.52 2.16
CA ALA A 178 -9.06 12.01 2.34
C ALA A 178 -9.52 11.82 3.79
N PRO A 179 -9.05 12.65 4.75
CA PRO A 179 -9.19 12.41 6.18
C PRO A 179 -10.63 12.52 6.72
N GLU A 180 -11.58 13.05 5.93
CA GLU A 180 -13.00 13.14 6.33
C GLU A 180 -13.92 12.28 5.44
N VAL A 181 -13.37 11.35 4.64
CA VAL A 181 -14.16 10.42 3.83
C VAL A 181 -14.91 9.42 4.71
N ASN A 182 -16.14 9.03 4.33
CA ASN A 182 -16.83 7.89 4.93
C ASN A 182 -16.22 6.60 4.40
N LEU A 183 -15.60 5.80 5.27
CA LEU A 183 -14.90 4.58 4.90
C LEU A 183 -15.76 3.35 5.14
N PHE A 184 -16.06 2.61 4.07
CA PHE A 184 -16.74 1.33 4.12
C PHE A 184 -15.71 0.21 3.88
N TYR A 185 -15.40 -0.55 4.89
CA TYR A 185 -14.37 -1.58 4.82
C TYR A 185 -14.99 -2.96 4.73
N PHE A 186 -14.89 -3.59 3.57
CA PHE A 186 -15.31 -4.96 3.36
C PHE A 186 -14.10 -5.89 3.56
N ALA A 187 -14.05 -6.52 4.72
CA ALA A 187 -13.00 -7.48 5.01
C ALA A 187 -13.17 -8.73 4.14
N VAL A 188 -12.12 -9.08 3.41
CA VAL A 188 -12.02 -10.28 2.58
C VAL A 188 -10.81 -11.10 3.00
N PRO A 189 -10.80 -12.44 2.84
CA PRO A 189 -9.61 -13.23 3.09
C PRO A 189 -8.53 -12.95 2.04
N ASP A 190 -7.32 -13.42 2.28
CA ASP A 190 -6.25 -13.38 1.28
C ASP A 190 -6.69 -14.08 0.00
N SER A 191 -6.70 -13.35 -1.10
CA SER A 191 -7.33 -13.77 -2.37
C SER A 191 -6.38 -13.78 -3.55
N THR A 192 -5.06 -13.67 -3.33
CA THR A 192 -4.05 -13.62 -4.41
C THR A 192 -4.18 -14.74 -5.43
N GLU A 193 -4.84 -15.84 -5.09
CA GLU A 193 -5.10 -16.96 -5.98
C GLU A 193 -6.60 -17.19 -6.29
N ASN A 194 -7.52 -16.45 -5.66
CA ASN A 194 -8.95 -16.74 -5.78
C ASN A 194 -9.85 -15.49 -5.84
N PHE A 195 -10.05 -14.98 -7.04
CA PHE A 195 -10.93 -13.85 -7.38
C PHE A 195 -12.39 -14.01 -6.96
N SER A 196 -12.81 -15.24 -6.69
CA SER A 196 -14.22 -15.49 -6.31
C SER A 196 -14.61 -14.73 -5.05
N ASN A 197 -13.66 -14.45 -4.15
CA ASN A 197 -13.92 -13.68 -2.95
C ASN A 197 -14.18 -12.21 -3.26
N TYR A 198 -13.40 -11.62 -4.17
CA TYR A 198 -13.64 -10.24 -4.62
C TYR A 198 -14.94 -10.10 -5.40
N CYS A 199 -15.30 -11.10 -6.24
CA CYS A 199 -16.60 -11.11 -6.93
C CYS A 199 -17.78 -11.13 -5.95
N LYS A 200 -17.70 -11.96 -4.89
CA LYS A 200 -18.72 -12.02 -3.85
C LYS A 200 -18.81 -10.73 -3.05
N ALA A 201 -17.65 -10.19 -2.62
CA ALA A 201 -17.60 -8.91 -1.92
C ALA A 201 -18.17 -7.77 -2.78
N MET A 202 -18.00 -7.81 -4.11
CA MET A 202 -18.61 -6.86 -5.02
C MET A 202 -20.14 -7.00 -5.07
N ASP A 203 -20.67 -8.23 -5.12
CA ASP A 203 -22.11 -8.44 -5.04
C ASP A 203 -22.67 -7.93 -3.68
N GLU A 204 -22.00 -8.21 -2.55
CA GLU A 204 -22.37 -7.69 -1.23
C GLU A 204 -22.29 -6.15 -1.17
N LEU A 205 -21.24 -5.54 -1.74
CA LEU A 205 -21.09 -4.09 -1.82
C LEU A 205 -22.25 -3.45 -2.61
N ILE A 206 -22.60 -4.01 -3.76
CA ILE A 206 -23.68 -3.49 -4.61
C ILE A 206 -25.02 -3.54 -3.87
N GLU A 207 -25.33 -4.68 -3.22
CA GLU A 207 -26.55 -4.82 -2.44
C GLU A 207 -26.58 -3.83 -1.27
N PHE A 208 -25.47 -3.71 -0.55
CA PHE A 208 -25.33 -2.75 0.55
C PHE A 208 -25.47 -1.31 0.06
N ASN A 209 -24.82 -0.95 -1.04
CA ASN A 209 -24.87 0.39 -1.62
C ASN A 209 -26.29 0.78 -2.05
N ARG A 210 -27.07 -0.17 -2.58
CA ARG A 210 -28.49 0.09 -2.94
C ARG A 210 -29.33 0.52 -1.75
N MET A 211 -29.00 0.06 -0.53
CA MET A 211 -29.74 0.42 0.69
C MET A 211 -29.30 1.77 1.29
N LEU A 212 -28.15 2.29 0.91
CA LEU A 212 -27.67 3.57 1.42
C LEU A 212 -28.49 4.75 0.89
N PRO A 213 -28.64 5.84 1.67
CA PRO A 213 -29.17 7.11 1.20
C PRO A 213 -28.35 7.65 0.01
N GLN A 214 -28.98 8.47 -0.84
CA GLN A 214 -28.35 8.96 -2.07
C GLN A 214 -27.06 9.76 -1.80
N ASP A 215 -27.02 10.52 -0.73
CA ASP A 215 -25.88 11.34 -0.29
C ASP A 215 -24.78 10.54 0.40
N GLN A 216 -24.98 9.24 0.63
CA GLN A 216 -24.00 8.32 1.23
C GLN A 216 -23.58 7.20 0.28
N LYS A 217 -24.01 7.25 -0.98
CA LYS A 217 -23.67 6.22 -1.97
C LYS A 217 -22.15 6.09 -2.13
N ILE A 218 -21.68 4.85 -2.07
CA ILE A 218 -20.30 4.51 -2.35
C ILE A 218 -20.04 4.72 -3.85
N ARG A 219 -19.02 5.49 -4.18
CA ARG A 219 -18.70 5.87 -5.55
C ARG A 219 -17.47 5.16 -6.11
N LEU A 220 -16.61 4.68 -5.22
CA LEU A 220 -15.36 4.02 -5.58
C LEU A 220 -15.09 2.88 -4.62
N VAL A 221 -14.59 1.76 -5.13
CA VAL A 221 -13.96 0.72 -4.33
C VAL A 221 -12.48 0.62 -4.65
N SER A 222 -11.65 0.60 -3.59
CA SER A 222 -10.21 0.44 -3.66
C SER A 222 -9.83 -1.00 -3.36
N ILE A 223 -9.07 -1.64 -4.27
CA ILE A 223 -8.64 -3.03 -4.13
C ILE A 223 -7.13 -3.08 -4.41
N SER A 224 -6.34 -3.12 -3.35
CA SER A 224 -4.88 -3.11 -3.45
C SER A 224 -4.32 -4.49 -3.82
N ASP A 225 -4.82 -5.04 -4.92
CA ASP A 225 -4.42 -6.33 -5.46
C ASP A 225 -4.41 -6.29 -7.00
N GLY A 226 -3.68 -7.21 -7.60
CA GLY A 226 -3.53 -7.32 -9.06
C GLY A 226 -4.00 -8.67 -9.58
N LEU A 227 -4.50 -8.69 -10.79
CA LEU A 227 -5.22 -9.79 -11.38
C LEU A 227 -4.58 -10.25 -12.68
N THR A 228 -4.38 -11.55 -12.83
CA THR A 228 -4.00 -12.12 -14.12
C THR A 228 -5.19 -12.03 -15.09
N GLU A 229 -5.01 -11.32 -16.21
CA GLU A 229 -6.07 -11.05 -17.20
C GLU A 229 -6.34 -12.25 -18.09
N GLU A 230 -6.43 -13.46 -17.52
CA GLU A 230 -6.63 -14.70 -18.25
C GLU A 230 -7.55 -15.67 -17.50
N GLY A 231 -8.27 -16.49 -18.26
CA GLY A 231 -9.06 -17.61 -17.75
C GLY A 231 -10.42 -17.24 -17.14
N SER A 232 -11.11 -18.27 -16.65
CA SER A 232 -12.50 -18.14 -16.19
C SER A 232 -12.69 -17.26 -14.95
N GLN A 233 -11.66 -17.01 -14.18
CA GLN A 233 -11.72 -16.10 -13.03
C GLN A 233 -11.72 -14.65 -13.51
N TRP A 234 -10.93 -14.33 -14.52
CA TRP A 234 -10.94 -13.02 -15.16
C TRP A 234 -12.31 -12.69 -15.77
N GLU A 235 -12.94 -13.64 -16.47
CA GLU A 235 -14.30 -13.43 -17.01
C GLU A 235 -15.35 -13.13 -15.93
N LYS A 236 -15.26 -13.81 -14.79
CA LYS A 236 -16.14 -13.53 -13.65
C LYS A 236 -15.89 -12.15 -13.05
N TRP A 237 -14.62 -11.78 -12.94
CA TRP A 237 -14.24 -10.45 -12.46
C TRP A 237 -14.73 -9.34 -13.39
N GLN A 238 -14.53 -9.49 -14.71
CA GLN A 238 -15.10 -8.55 -15.69
C GLN A 238 -16.62 -8.40 -15.53
N THR A 239 -17.31 -9.50 -15.23
CA THR A 239 -18.76 -9.44 -14.95
C THR A 239 -19.05 -8.63 -13.68
N ALA A 240 -18.24 -8.77 -12.63
CA ALA A 240 -18.38 -8.01 -11.40
C ALA A 240 -18.07 -6.52 -11.61
N LEU A 241 -17.03 -6.17 -12.38
CA LEU A 241 -16.71 -4.81 -12.78
C LEU A 241 -17.86 -4.14 -13.54
N ASN A 242 -18.44 -4.84 -14.54
CA ASN A 242 -19.57 -4.33 -15.31
C ASN A 242 -20.80 -4.06 -14.43
N LYS A 243 -21.06 -4.91 -13.43
CA LYS A 243 -22.13 -4.67 -12.44
C LYS A 243 -21.86 -3.41 -11.61
N ALA A 244 -20.63 -3.24 -11.12
CA ALA A 244 -20.24 -2.07 -10.33
C ALA A 244 -20.41 -0.78 -11.14
N GLU A 245 -19.97 -0.77 -12.39
CA GLU A 245 -20.12 0.36 -13.32
C GLU A 245 -21.59 0.73 -13.54
N GLN A 246 -22.48 -0.27 -13.75
CA GLN A 246 -23.92 -0.05 -13.91
C GLN A 246 -24.57 0.59 -12.67
N GLU A 247 -24.00 0.38 -11.49
CA GLU A 247 -24.44 1.00 -10.22
C GLU A 247 -23.70 2.32 -9.92
N GLY A 248 -22.87 2.82 -10.85
CA GLY A 248 -22.10 4.05 -10.69
C GLY A 248 -20.93 3.93 -9.71
N ILE A 249 -20.43 2.72 -9.49
CA ILE A 249 -19.29 2.45 -8.60
C ILE A 249 -18.05 2.22 -9.46
N ALA A 250 -17.07 3.10 -9.35
CA ALA A 250 -15.76 2.91 -9.96
C ALA A 250 -14.92 1.89 -9.16
N VAL A 251 -14.00 1.21 -9.84
CA VAL A 251 -13.11 0.22 -9.21
C VAL A 251 -11.66 0.58 -9.49
N ASN A 252 -10.93 0.95 -8.43
CA ASN A 252 -9.50 1.21 -8.51
C ASN A 252 -8.71 -0.01 -8.00
N TYR A 253 -7.93 -0.64 -8.88
CA TYR A 253 -7.11 -1.81 -8.57
C TYR A 253 -5.82 -1.82 -9.40
N SER A 254 -4.89 -2.73 -9.13
CA SER A 254 -3.54 -2.68 -9.71
C SER A 254 -3.51 -2.59 -11.23
N ASN A 255 -4.36 -3.34 -11.93
CA ASN A 255 -4.38 -3.35 -13.39
C ASN A 255 -4.73 -1.97 -13.96
N GLU A 256 -5.63 -1.22 -13.31
CA GLU A 256 -5.98 0.14 -13.75
C GLU A 256 -4.79 1.09 -13.62
N LEU A 257 -4.08 1.09 -12.48
CA LEU A 257 -2.90 1.94 -12.34
C LEU A 257 -1.78 1.60 -13.32
N ILE A 258 -1.59 0.30 -13.63
CA ILE A 258 -0.62 -0.15 -14.64
C ILE A 258 -1.00 0.39 -16.03
N LYS A 259 -2.26 0.37 -16.38
CA LYS A 259 -2.79 0.90 -17.64
C LYS A 259 -2.49 2.39 -17.82
N TRP A 260 -2.47 3.15 -16.72
CA TRP A 260 -2.20 4.59 -16.70
C TRP A 260 -0.73 4.95 -16.46
N ASP A 261 0.19 3.98 -16.47
CA ASP A 261 1.61 4.21 -16.16
C ASP A 261 1.83 4.91 -14.80
N ILE A 262 1.01 4.58 -13.79
CA ILE A 262 1.16 5.09 -12.43
C ILE A 262 2.03 4.14 -11.63
N ALA A 263 3.09 4.68 -11.02
CA ALA A 263 4.04 3.97 -10.18
C ALA A 263 4.05 4.52 -8.75
N TYR A 264 5.02 4.14 -7.97
CA TYR A 264 5.25 4.62 -6.62
C TYR A 264 6.64 5.19 -6.44
N GLY A 265 6.78 6.00 -5.42
CA GLY A 265 8.03 6.61 -5.00
C GLY A 265 7.82 7.28 -3.65
N GLY A 266 8.78 8.07 -3.19
CA GLY A 266 8.63 8.76 -1.93
C GLY A 266 9.73 9.76 -1.61
N CYS A 267 9.54 10.48 -0.52
CA CYS A 267 10.50 11.44 0.00
C CYS A 267 11.08 10.91 1.31
N PRO A 268 12.40 10.62 1.37
CA PRO A 268 13.04 10.21 2.62
C PRO A 268 12.79 11.22 3.75
N PRO A 269 12.55 10.77 5.00
CA PRO A 269 12.11 11.66 6.09
C PRO A 269 13.15 12.68 6.57
N TYR A 270 14.39 12.57 6.11
CA TYR A 270 15.43 13.58 6.33
C TYR A 270 15.42 14.72 5.30
N ASN A 271 14.55 14.65 4.30
CA ASN A 271 14.35 15.66 3.29
C ASN A 271 13.05 16.46 3.52
N ASP A 272 12.97 17.65 2.92
CA ASP A 272 11.75 18.45 2.94
C ASP A 272 10.70 17.87 1.99
N ILE A 273 9.61 17.37 2.55
CA ILE A 273 8.50 16.75 1.82
C ILE A 273 7.70 17.75 0.96
N ASN A 274 7.80 19.05 1.26
CA ASN A 274 7.15 20.10 0.48
C ASN A 274 7.91 20.47 -0.80
N ASN A 275 9.13 19.95 -0.97
CA ASN A 275 9.90 20.14 -2.19
C ASN A 275 9.76 18.93 -3.12
N PRO A 276 9.04 19.05 -4.26
CA PRO A 276 8.82 17.93 -5.18
C PRO A 276 10.11 17.27 -5.69
N LYS A 277 11.25 18.01 -5.70
CA LYS A 277 12.56 17.50 -6.15
C LYS A 277 13.17 16.48 -5.18
N ASN A 278 12.68 16.41 -3.96
CA ASN A 278 13.13 15.46 -2.95
C ASN A 278 12.45 14.08 -3.06
N PHE A 279 11.43 13.96 -3.93
CA PHE A 279 10.79 12.69 -4.17
C PHE A 279 11.60 11.85 -5.15
N ILE A 280 11.77 10.58 -4.80
CA ILE A 280 12.53 9.60 -5.57
C ILE A 280 11.54 8.57 -6.10
N PRO A 281 11.42 8.40 -7.43
CA PRO A 281 10.65 7.31 -7.98
C PRO A 281 11.33 5.98 -7.64
N GLU A 282 10.58 5.04 -7.12
CA GLU A 282 11.06 3.69 -6.86
C GLU A 282 10.82 2.79 -8.06
N HIS A 283 11.72 1.84 -8.27
CA HIS A 283 11.74 1.06 -9.47
C HIS A 283 10.57 0.07 -9.56
N TYR A 284 9.81 0.16 -10.62
CA TYR A 284 9.28 -1.00 -11.28
C TYR A 284 10.42 -1.99 -11.51
N VAL A 285 10.37 -3.15 -10.93
CA VAL A 285 11.30 -4.27 -11.12
C VAL A 285 12.72 -3.88 -11.59
N LYS A 286 13.74 -4.16 -10.80
CA LYS A 286 15.15 -3.94 -11.10
C LYS A 286 15.48 -4.36 -12.54
N GLY A 287 15.82 -3.40 -13.40
CA GLY A 287 16.21 -3.65 -14.80
C GLY A 287 15.16 -3.28 -15.88
N MET A 288 13.93 -2.90 -15.49
CA MET A 288 12.97 -2.36 -16.46
C MET A 288 13.25 -0.88 -16.76
N ARG A 289 13.07 -0.51 -18.02
CA ARG A 289 13.17 0.89 -18.44
C ARG A 289 11.97 1.66 -17.88
N ILE A 290 12.22 2.72 -17.12
CA ILE A 290 11.16 3.63 -16.66
C ILE A 290 10.51 4.26 -17.89
N PRO A 291 9.17 4.18 -18.04
CA PRO A 291 8.45 4.86 -19.11
C PRO A 291 8.71 6.37 -19.08
N LYS A 292 8.77 7.01 -20.24
CA LYS A 292 9.04 8.45 -20.32
C LYS A 292 7.96 9.34 -19.70
N ASN A 293 6.74 8.83 -19.55
CA ASN A 293 5.57 9.58 -19.07
C ASN A 293 5.06 9.09 -17.72
N LEU A 294 5.89 8.39 -16.95
CA LEU A 294 5.50 7.83 -15.69
C LEU A 294 5.00 8.90 -14.71
N THR A 295 3.83 8.67 -14.13
CA THR A 295 3.33 9.39 -12.96
C THR A 295 3.62 8.53 -11.72
N PHE A 296 4.07 9.11 -10.61
CA PHE A 296 4.27 8.33 -9.39
C PHE A 296 3.61 9.02 -8.18
N THR A 297 3.16 8.17 -7.26
CA THR A 297 2.52 8.58 -6.02
C THR A 297 3.52 8.58 -4.86
N PRO A 298 3.35 9.43 -3.83
CA PRO A 298 4.18 9.44 -2.63
C PRO A 298 3.80 8.28 -1.69
N SER A 299 4.13 7.06 -2.07
CA SER A 299 3.73 5.82 -1.39
C SER A 299 4.81 5.21 -0.51
N SER A 300 6.09 5.53 -0.72
CA SER A 300 7.22 5.08 0.10
C SER A 300 7.64 6.12 1.12
N TYR A 301 8.45 5.70 2.09
CA TYR A 301 8.87 6.51 3.23
C TYR A 301 7.68 7.05 4.03
N ARG A 302 6.67 6.20 4.24
CA ARG A 302 5.41 6.60 4.86
C ARG A 302 5.14 5.90 6.17
N THR A 303 4.49 6.62 7.07
CA THR A 303 3.90 6.05 8.27
C THR A 303 2.42 5.76 8.04
N THR A 304 2.00 4.55 8.37
CA THR A 304 0.61 4.08 8.32
C THR A 304 0.15 3.62 9.70
N ALA A 305 -1.17 3.46 9.86
CA ALA A 305 -1.73 2.75 11.01
C ALA A 305 -1.24 1.29 11.05
N ALA A 306 -1.21 0.70 12.23
CA ALA A 306 -0.79 -0.67 12.46
C ALA A 306 -1.74 -1.42 13.39
N ASN A 307 -1.88 -2.74 13.21
CA ASN A 307 -2.85 -3.56 13.97
C ASN A 307 -2.47 -3.82 15.43
N GLU A 308 -1.24 -3.51 15.83
CA GLU A 308 -0.67 -3.82 17.14
C GLU A 308 -1.24 -2.97 18.28
N GLY A 309 -2.19 -2.08 17.99
CA GLY A 309 -2.94 -1.25 18.96
C GLY A 309 -3.79 -0.19 18.27
N ASP A 310 -4.73 0.39 19.01
CA ASP A 310 -5.67 1.39 18.48
C ASP A 310 -4.97 2.72 18.11
N ASP A 311 -3.73 2.90 18.52
CA ASP A 311 -2.86 4.05 18.24
C ASP A 311 -1.47 3.66 17.76
N ALA A 312 -1.29 2.42 17.28
CA ALA A 312 -0.02 1.93 16.78
C ALA A 312 0.23 2.39 15.34
N TYR A 313 1.49 2.72 15.06
CA TYR A 313 1.94 3.17 13.74
C TYR A 313 3.17 2.42 13.29
N ARG A 314 3.33 2.28 11.98
CA ARG A 314 4.48 1.65 11.36
C ARG A 314 5.02 2.52 10.22
N TYR A 315 6.33 2.73 10.23
CA TYR A 315 7.05 3.39 9.15
C TYR A 315 7.49 2.35 8.12
N TRP A 316 7.20 2.64 6.87
CA TRP A 316 7.51 1.81 5.71
C TRP A 316 8.51 2.55 4.82
N PRO A 317 9.75 2.06 4.68
CA PRO A 317 10.69 2.61 3.71
C PRO A 317 10.19 2.38 2.28
N GLU A 318 9.59 1.22 2.03
CA GLU A 318 8.97 0.86 0.75
C GLU A 318 7.48 0.60 0.97
N GLY A 319 6.62 1.38 0.30
CA GLY A 319 5.16 1.24 0.40
C GLY A 319 4.57 0.35 -0.69
N GLY A 320 5.24 0.31 -1.83
CA GLY A 320 4.82 -0.48 -2.97
C GLY A 320 3.55 0.02 -3.66
N PHE A 321 3.09 -0.79 -4.61
CA PHE A 321 1.99 -0.44 -5.48
C PHE A 321 0.64 -0.35 -4.75
N SER A 322 0.46 -1.13 -3.69
CA SER A 322 -0.76 -1.13 -2.88
C SER A 322 -1.07 0.23 -2.26
N TRP A 323 -0.04 0.94 -1.78
CA TRP A 323 -0.20 2.30 -1.24
C TRP A 323 -0.50 3.32 -2.35
N SER A 324 -0.04 3.08 -3.60
CA SER A 324 -0.39 3.93 -4.75
C SER A 324 -1.86 3.84 -5.07
N ILE A 325 -2.43 2.63 -5.06
CA ILE A 325 -3.86 2.40 -5.25
C ILE A 325 -4.66 3.14 -4.18
N ALA A 326 -4.27 2.98 -2.92
CA ALA A 326 -4.89 3.67 -1.81
C ALA A 326 -4.78 5.21 -1.95
N TYR A 327 -3.61 5.72 -2.35
CA TYR A 327 -3.37 7.14 -2.56
C TYR A 327 -4.28 7.72 -3.65
N VAL A 328 -4.33 7.09 -4.83
CA VAL A 328 -5.21 7.50 -5.94
C VAL A 328 -6.68 7.41 -5.54
N SER A 329 -7.07 6.39 -4.77
CA SER A 329 -8.45 6.30 -4.25
C SER A 329 -8.80 7.46 -3.32
N GLY A 330 -7.86 7.89 -2.47
CA GLY A 330 -8.03 9.08 -1.64
C GLY A 330 -8.15 10.36 -2.47
N LEU A 331 -7.29 10.56 -3.48
CA LEU A 331 -7.39 11.70 -4.40
C LEU A 331 -8.73 11.72 -5.15
N SER A 332 -9.22 10.54 -5.54
CA SER A 332 -10.53 10.43 -6.18
C SER A 332 -11.66 10.90 -5.26
N ALA A 333 -11.56 10.66 -3.94
CA ALA A 333 -12.53 11.21 -3.00
C ALA A 333 -12.48 12.75 -2.94
N LEU A 334 -11.28 13.35 -2.98
CA LEU A 334 -11.13 14.80 -3.03
C LEU A 334 -11.73 15.37 -4.32
N ALA A 335 -11.45 14.74 -5.47
CA ALA A 335 -12.01 15.15 -6.75
C ALA A 335 -13.54 15.05 -6.77
N TYR A 336 -14.13 13.99 -6.26
CA TYR A 336 -15.59 13.84 -6.12
C TYR A 336 -16.23 14.88 -5.20
N GLN A 337 -15.51 15.33 -4.16
CA GLN A 337 -15.98 16.42 -3.31
C GLN A 337 -16.06 17.75 -4.06
N VAL A 338 -15.08 18.03 -4.94
CA VAL A 338 -15.00 19.26 -5.72
C VAL A 338 -15.97 19.24 -6.90
N ASN A 339 -16.01 18.12 -7.62
CA ASN A 339 -16.89 17.92 -8.78
C ASN A 339 -17.61 16.58 -8.67
N PRO A 340 -18.86 16.55 -8.18
CA PRO A 340 -19.61 15.30 -8.03
C PRO A 340 -19.91 14.57 -9.35
N ASP A 341 -19.83 15.23 -10.49
CA ASP A 341 -20.15 14.65 -11.80
C ASP A 341 -18.94 14.10 -12.54
N ILE A 342 -17.72 14.33 -12.02
CA ILE A 342 -16.48 13.82 -12.63
C ILE A 342 -16.43 12.29 -12.60
N THR A 343 -15.98 11.69 -13.67
CA THR A 343 -15.77 10.23 -13.74
C THR A 343 -14.40 9.84 -13.17
N TYR A 344 -14.24 8.57 -12.77
CA TYR A 344 -12.94 8.07 -12.29
C TYR A 344 -11.86 8.15 -13.38
N GLU A 345 -12.20 7.89 -14.63
CA GLU A 345 -11.29 7.96 -15.77
C GLU A 345 -10.78 9.40 -15.97
N GLU A 346 -11.67 10.40 -15.94
CA GLU A 346 -11.29 11.81 -16.01
C GLU A 346 -10.38 12.23 -14.84
N ILE A 347 -10.63 11.71 -13.63
CA ILE A 347 -9.75 11.97 -12.47
C ILE A 347 -8.33 11.46 -12.75
N VAL A 348 -8.19 10.21 -13.19
CA VAL A 348 -6.88 9.62 -13.43
C VAL A 348 -6.15 10.31 -14.59
N ASP A 349 -6.86 10.69 -15.65
CA ASP A 349 -6.32 11.49 -16.76
C ASP A 349 -5.75 12.82 -16.24
N LEU A 350 -6.52 13.58 -15.47
CA LEU A 350 -6.07 14.85 -14.89
C LEU A 350 -4.83 14.67 -14.01
N LEU A 351 -4.81 13.64 -13.14
CA LEU A 351 -3.66 13.35 -12.29
C LEU A 351 -2.39 13.03 -13.08
N CYS A 352 -2.53 12.38 -14.25
CA CYS A 352 -1.41 12.09 -15.15
C CYS A 352 -0.96 13.30 -15.96
N GLU A 353 -1.89 14.16 -16.39
CA GLU A 353 -1.62 15.35 -17.19
C GLU A 353 -0.97 16.48 -16.38
N THR A 354 -1.44 16.68 -15.13
CA THR A 354 -1.03 17.79 -14.26
C THR A 354 0.18 17.49 -13.37
N LYS A 355 0.79 16.31 -13.50
CA LYS A 355 1.92 15.89 -12.68
C LYS A 355 3.05 16.92 -12.61
N LEU A 356 3.65 17.05 -11.42
CA LEU A 356 4.81 17.90 -11.20
C LEU A 356 6.05 17.23 -11.79
N SER A 357 6.57 17.72 -12.90
CA SER A 357 7.75 17.17 -13.56
C SER A 357 8.79 18.24 -13.90
N ASP A 358 10.08 17.91 -13.71
CA ASP A 358 11.18 18.61 -14.34
C ASP A 358 11.44 17.96 -15.70
N LYS A 359 10.86 18.55 -16.78
CA LYS A 359 11.15 18.24 -18.20
C LYS A 359 11.34 16.75 -18.58
N ASP A 360 10.34 16.18 -19.15
CA ASP A 360 10.40 15.08 -20.13
C ASP A 360 10.50 13.62 -19.65
N SER A 361 10.34 13.23 -18.36
CA SER A 361 10.45 11.79 -18.09
C SER A 361 9.48 11.19 -17.07
N PHE A 362 9.38 11.74 -15.90
CA PHE A 362 8.46 11.26 -14.87
C PHE A 362 8.06 12.42 -13.97
N GLY A 363 6.90 12.31 -13.33
CA GLY A 363 6.39 13.37 -12.48
C GLY A 363 5.70 12.83 -11.24
N LEU A 364 5.84 13.56 -10.15
CA LEU A 364 5.05 13.36 -8.95
C LEU A 364 3.59 13.73 -9.25
N ILE A 365 2.67 12.90 -8.80
CA ILE A 365 1.24 13.20 -8.90
C ILE A 365 0.94 14.57 -8.26
N ASN A 366 0.11 15.37 -8.92
CA ASN A 366 -0.26 16.69 -8.43
C ASN A 366 -1.72 16.68 -7.99
N PRO A 367 -2.02 16.82 -6.69
CA PRO A 367 -3.40 16.87 -6.20
C PRO A 367 -4.10 18.21 -6.45
N GLU A 368 -3.36 19.30 -6.72
CA GLU A 368 -3.88 20.65 -7.00
C GLU A 368 -4.32 20.77 -8.47
#